data_b50db854f4db3e0523defcf61d5d3c40
#
_entry.id   b50db854f4db3e0523defcf61d5d3c40
#
_cell.length_a   1.000
_cell.length_b   1.000
_cell.length_c   1.000
_cell.angle_alpha   90.00
_cell.angle_beta   90.00
_cell.angle_gamma   90.00
#
_symmetry.space_group_name_H-M   'P 1'
#
loop_
_entity.id
_entity.type
_entity.pdbx_description
1 polymer ?
#
loop_
_entity_poly.entity_id
_entity_poly.type
_entity_poly.pdbx_seq_one_letter_code
_entity_poly.pdbx_strand_id
1 'polypeptide(L)'
;MSAICWNCRGLGNPCTVKALQRAVLEEDPILVFIIETRLVVSEMEVIKSKLDRQPGLVVPSIRRGGGLALLWRRSTKVDVQTFSPHHIDAIVTEEHNNRTWRFTGFYGDSETNKREESWRLLEELSTRSNLPWLCMGDFNEILHLGEKVGGNLRPEGQMRSFREAVNRCNLRDMGYIGAAFTWSRRLGDRGWVRERLDRALVSSSWVTMFPEVRLHHVAASTSDHCMLVLKAPRARQRKHRRSKMFRFESMWLKDEQCEEVVSEAWEKGKTIGTQNLFTQCMDECRRSLSSWNKNKFGHVGQKISTLQKKL
;
A
#
# COMPACT_ATOMS: atom_id res chain seq x y z
N MET A 1 -5.96 -3.58 13.26
CA MET A 1 -6.05 -2.30 12.51
C MET A 1 -5.11 -2.32 11.32
N SER A 2 -5.62 -2.12 10.10
CA SER A 2 -4.84 -1.91 8.88
C SER A 2 -5.66 -1.10 7.88
N ALA A 3 -5.03 -0.19 7.14
CA ALA A 3 -5.68 0.61 6.11
C ALA A 3 -4.72 0.86 4.93
N ILE A 4 -5.28 1.01 3.75
CA ILE A 4 -4.55 1.44 2.54
C ILE A 4 -5.14 2.79 2.10
N CYS A 5 -4.26 3.73 1.75
CA CYS A 5 -4.62 4.95 1.05
C CYS A 5 -3.73 5.11 -0.19
N TRP A 6 -4.31 5.45 -1.32
CA TRP A 6 -3.54 5.59 -2.56
C TRP A 6 -4.14 6.57 -3.55
N ASN A 7 -3.39 7.58 -3.94
CA ASN A 7 -3.65 8.34 -5.14
C ASN A 7 -3.20 7.51 -6.34
N CYS A 8 -4.14 6.84 -6.98
CA CYS A 8 -3.86 5.85 -8.02
C CYS A 8 -3.76 6.44 -9.43
N ARG A 9 -4.10 7.73 -9.61
CA ARG A 9 -4.07 8.45 -10.89
C ARG A 9 -4.89 7.77 -12.01
N GLY A 10 -5.89 7.00 -11.62
CA GLY A 10 -6.86 6.35 -12.50
C GLY A 10 -6.91 4.82 -12.38
N LEU A 11 -8.08 4.28 -12.07
CA LEU A 11 -8.35 2.85 -12.02
C LEU A 11 -8.87 2.27 -13.36
N GLY A 12 -8.93 3.06 -14.41
CA GLY A 12 -9.21 2.56 -15.76
C GLY A 12 -8.07 1.69 -16.34
N ASN A 13 -6.85 1.79 -15.78
CA ASN A 13 -5.72 0.97 -16.20
C ASN A 13 -5.74 -0.39 -15.47
N PRO A 14 -5.79 -1.52 -16.20
CA PRO A 14 -5.79 -2.87 -15.61
C PRO A 14 -4.57 -3.16 -14.72
N CYS A 15 -3.40 -2.58 -15.04
CA CYS A 15 -2.19 -2.74 -14.21
C CYS A 15 -2.35 -2.06 -12.84
N THR A 16 -3.00 -0.90 -12.79
CA THR A 16 -3.31 -0.19 -11.54
C THR A 16 -4.27 -1.01 -10.68
N VAL A 17 -5.31 -1.58 -11.30
CA VAL A 17 -6.25 -2.48 -10.61
C VAL A 17 -5.54 -3.70 -10.03
N LYS A 18 -4.68 -4.35 -10.81
CA LYS A 18 -3.90 -5.52 -10.34
C LYS A 18 -2.96 -5.16 -9.19
N ALA A 19 -2.32 -3.98 -9.23
CA ALA A 19 -1.48 -3.51 -8.14
C ALA A 19 -2.29 -3.31 -6.85
N LEU A 20 -3.47 -2.70 -6.94
CA LEU A 20 -4.38 -2.52 -5.83
C LEU A 20 -4.90 -3.87 -5.29
N GLN A 21 -5.32 -4.80 -6.15
CA GLN A 21 -5.75 -6.14 -5.77
C GLN A 21 -4.67 -6.87 -4.99
N ARG A 22 -3.43 -6.82 -5.48
CA ARG A 22 -2.29 -7.45 -4.81
C ARG A 22 -2.06 -6.86 -3.42
N ALA A 23 -2.08 -5.53 -3.28
CA ALA A 23 -1.90 -4.88 -1.99
C ALA A 23 -3.04 -5.24 -1.01
N VAL A 24 -4.29 -5.28 -1.48
CA VAL A 24 -5.45 -5.69 -0.68
C VAL A 24 -5.33 -7.15 -0.22
N LEU A 25 -4.86 -8.06 -1.08
CA LEU A 25 -4.64 -9.46 -0.73
C LEU A 25 -3.47 -9.65 0.26
N GLU A 26 -2.38 -8.90 0.08
CA GLU A 26 -1.18 -9.04 0.93
C GLU A 26 -1.38 -8.42 2.31
N GLU A 27 -2.04 -7.28 2.41
CA GLU A 27 -2.17 -6.53 3.66
C GLU A 27 -3.52 -6.76 4.36
N ASP A 28 -4.53 -7.28 3.65
CA ASP A 28 -5.90 -7.54 4.12
C ASP A 28 -6.45 -6.37 4.96
N PRO A 29 -6.52 -5.16 4.38
CA PRO A 29 -6.89 -3.96 5.12
C PRO A 29 -8.35 -3.95 5.51
N ILE A 30 -8.69 -3.32 6.64
CA ILE A 30 -10.08 -3.06 7.02
C ILE A 30 -10.69 -1.91 6.23
N LEU A 31 -9.86 -0.91 5.84
CA LEU A 31 -10.24 0.23 5.02
C LEU A 31 -9.30 0.36 3.81
N VAL A 32 -9.88 0.74 2.67
CA VAL A 32 -9.14 1.11 1.45
C VAL A 32 -9.68 2.44 0.96
N PHE A 33 -8.89 3.50 1.07
CA PHE A 33 -9.22 4.83 0.54
C PHE A 33 -8.44 5.08 -0.74
N ILE A 34 -9.15 5.38 -1.82
CA ILE A 34 -8.60 5.55 -3.16
C ILE A 34 -8.88 6.96 -3.65
N ILE A 35 -7.85 7.62 -4.13
CA ILE A 35 -7.87 9.00 -4.62
C ILE A 35 -7.61 9.01 -6.12
N GLU A 36 -8.21 9.94 -6.83
CA GLU A 36 -8.16 10.07 -8.29
C GLU A 36 -8.53 8.77 -9.01
N THR A 37 -9.67 8.18 -8.63
CA THR A 37 -10.17 6.96 -9.31
C THR A 37 -10.43 7.21 -10.79
N ARG A 38 -10.84 8.43 -11.16
CA ARG A 38 -11.23 8.86 -12.52
C ARG A 38 -12.32 8.00 -13.15
N LEU A 39 -13.13 7.38 -12.32
CA LEU A 39 -14.22 6.49 -12.71
C LEU A 39 -15.58 7.06 -12.32
N VAL A 40 -16.60 6.64 -13.03
CA VAL A 40 -18.00 6.80 -12.63
C VAL A 40 -18.40 5.66 -11.67
N VAL A 41 -19.58 5.81 -11.03
CA VAL A 41 -20.02 4.85 -10.00
C VAL A 41 -20.12 3.42 -10.55
N SER A 42 -20.70 3.24 -11.74
CA SER A 42 -20.87 1.90 -12.34
C SER A 42 -19.55 1.18 -12.62
N GLU A 43 -18.54 1.90 -13.08
CA GLU A 43 -17.19 1.34 -13.29
C GLU A 43 -16.52 0.97 -11.97
N MET A 44 -16.74 1.78 -10.92
CA MET A 44 -16.18 1.52 -9.60
C MET A 44 -16.83 0.30 -8.93
N GLU A 45 -18.10 -0.03 -9.19
CA GLU A 45 -18.74 -1.26 -8.70
C GLU A 45 -18.03 -2.52 -9.26
N VAL A 46 -17.57 -2.49 -10.51
CA VAL A 46 -16.77 -3.57 -11.08
C VAL A 46 -15.44 -3.74 -10.33
N ILE A 47 -14.80 -2.63 -9.95
CA ILE A 47 -13.55 -2.66 -9.18
C ILE A 47 -13.80 -3.21 -7.76
N LYS A 48 -14.86 -2.77 -7.09
CA LYS A 48 -15.28 -3.27 -5.76
C LYS A 48 -15.43 -4.79 -5.76
N SER A 49 -16.11 -5.34 -6.78
CA SER A 49 -16.27 -6.78 -6.95
C SER A 49 -14.94 -7.50 -7.11
N LYS A 50 -14.01 -6.95 -7.91
CA LYS A 50 -12.67 -7.51 -8.11
C LYS A 50 -11.80 -7.48 -6.85
N LEU A 51 -12.06 -6.56 -5.93
CA LEU A 51 -11.33 -6.42 -4.67
C LEU A 51 -11.94 -7.23 -3.52
N ASP A 52 -13.09 -7.88 -3.74
CA ASP A 52 -13.91 -8.50 -2.68
C ASP A 52 -14.21 -7.52 -1.52
N ARG A 53 -14.49 -6.27 -1.88
CA ARG A 53 -14.81 -5.16 -0.97
C ARG A 53 -16.12 -4.51 -1.42
N GLN A 54 -17.25 -5.25 -1.25
CA GLN A 54 -18.58 -4.79 -1.66
C GLN A 54 -19.07 -3.56 -0.88
N PRO A 55 -18.94 -3.48 0.47
CA PRO A 55 -19.28 -2.26 1.16
C PRO A 55 -18.35 -1.13 0.78
N GLY A 56 -18.91 0.04 0.47
CA GLY A 56 -18.09 1.20 0.15
C GLY A 56 -18.90 2.37 -0.37
N LEU A 57 -18.38 3.59 -0.16
CA LEU A 57 -18.85 4.83 -0.75
C LEU A 57 -17.97 5.22 -1.92
N VAL A 58 -18.58 5.65 -3.01
CA VAL A 58 -17.90 6.20 -4.20
C VAL A 58 -18.35 7.63 -4.41
N VAL A 59 -17.42 8.54 -4.46
CA VAL A 59 -17.61 9.91 -4.96
C VAL A 59 -17.09 9.93 -6.39
N PRO A 60 -17.97 10.04 -7.40
CA PRO A 60 -17.56 9.94 -8.79
C PRO A 60 -16.62 11.08 -9.20
N SER A 61 -15.80 10.82 -10.21
CA SER A 61 -14.97 11.86 -10.82
C SER A 61 -15.83 12.90 -11.53
N ILE A 62 -15.43 14.17 -11.46
CA ILE A 62 -16.02 15.25 -12.23
C ILE A 62 -15.17 15.47 -13.48
N ARG A 63 -15.73 15.23 -14.65
CA ARG A 63 -15.03 15.27 -15.95
C ARG A 63 -13.92 14.20 -16.02
N ARG A 64 -12.63 14.59 -16.12
CA ARG A 64 -11.47 13.70 -16.27
C ARG A 64 -10.53 13.69 -15.03
N GLY A 65 -10.94 14.32 -13.93
CA GLY A 65 -10.13 14.45 -12.72
C GLY A 65 -10.87 14.05 -11.45
N GLY A 66 -10.13 13.77 -10.39
CA GLY A 66 -10.67 13.46 -9.08
C GLY A 66 -11.32 12.08 -9.00
N GLY A 67 -12.35 11.98 -8.18
CA GLY A 67 -13.03 10.74 -7.81
C GLY A 67 -12.38 10.08 -6.60
N LEU A 68 -13.19 9.80 -5.58
CA LEU A 68 -12.76 9.15 -4.34
C LEU A 68 -13.57 7.87 -4.12
N ALA A 69 -12.94 6.90 -3.46
CA ALA A 69 -13.67 5.73 -2.99
C ALA A 69 -13.15 5.32 -1.61
N LEU A 70 -14.05 5.08 -0.68
CA LEU A 70 -13.75 4.43 0.58
C LEU A 70 -14.43 3.06 0.58
N LEU A 71 -13.63 2.01 0.62
CA LEU A 71 -14.09 0.62 0.65
C LEU A 71 -13.69 0.00 1.98
N TRP A 72 -14.49 -0.94 2.48
CA TRP A 72 -14.19 -1.59 3.74
C TRP A 72 -14.54 -3.07 3.74
N ARG A 73 -14.01 -3.78 4.71
CA ARG A 73 -14.29 -5.20 4.92
C ARG A 73 -15.72 -5.36 5.45
N ARG A 74 -16.44 -6.40 5.02
CA ARG A 74 -17.82 -6.68 5.46
C ARG A 74 -17.99 -6.81 6.98
N SER A 75 -16.94 -7.29 7.66
CA SER A 75 -16.89 -7.41 9.13
C SER A 75 -16.56 -6.10 9.86
N THR A 76 -16.52 -4.97 9.16
CA THR A 76 -16.23 -3.66 9.75
C THR A 76 -17.45 -2.77 9.60
N LYS A 77 -17.97 -2.26 10.70
CA LYS A 77 -19.05 -1.28 10.66
C LYS A 77 -18.47 0.09 10.36
N VAL A 78 -18.90 0.68 9.25
CA VAL A 78 -18.49 2.03 8.82
C VAL A 78 -19.74 2.86 8.61
N ASP A 79 -19.84 3.97 9.32
CA ASP A 79 -20.91 4.94 9.24
C ASP A 79 -20.39 6.23 8.64
N VAL A 80 -20.70 6.48 7.37
CA VAL A 80 -20.23 7.66 6.64
C VAL A 80 -20.99 8.89 7.10
N GLN A 81 -20.27 9.87 7.59
CA GLN A 81 -20.82 11.12 8.15
C GLN A 81 -20.97 12.19 7.07
N THR A 82 -19.90 12.47 6.34
CA THR A 82 -19.89 13.46 5.27
C THR A 82 -18.94 13.04 4.14
N PHE A 83 -19.18 13.58 2.96
CA PHE A 83 -18.30 13.43 1.82
C PHE A 83 -18.40 14.61 0.86
N SER A 84 -17.34 14.82 0.09
CA SER A 84 -17.24 15.79 -1.00
C SER A 84 -16.23 15.32 -2.04
N PRO A 85 -15.96 16.05 -3.10
CA PRO A 85 -14.84 15.76 -4.01
C PRO A 85 -13.46 15.74 -3.33
N HIS A 86 -13.34 16.27 -2.10
CA HIS A 86 -12.11 16.46 -1.35
C HIS A 86 -11.99 15.60 -0.10
N HIS A 87 -13.06 14.92 0.34
CA HIS A 87 -12.99 14.06 1.52
C HIS A 87 -14.10 13.01 1.56
N ILE A 88 -13.84 11.96 2.33
CA ILE A 88 -14.85 11.03 2.87
C ILE A 88 -14.58 10.88 4.35
N ASP A 89 -15.54 11.25 5.18
CA ASP A 89 -15.45 11.19 6.64
C ASP A 89 -16.39 10.12 7.20
N ALA A 90 -15.91 9.27 8.07
CA ALA A 90 -16.66 8.13 8.57
C ALA A 90 -16.27 7.75 10.01
N ILE A 91 -17.23 7.21 10.74
CA ILE A 91 -17.00 6.54 12.02
C ILE A 91 -16.82 5.06 11.76
N VAL A 92 -15.74 4.50 12.29
CA VAL A 92 -15.35 3.10 12.12
C VAL A 92 -15.47 2.38 13.46
N THR A 93 -16.23 1.29 13.51
CA THR A 93 -16.34 0.43 14.68
C THR A 93 -15.82 -0.96 14.35
N GLU A 94 -14.80 -1.39 15.10
CA GLU A 94 -14.23 -2.74 15.02
C GLU A 94 -15.00 -3.66 15.95
N GLU A 95 -15.87 -4.52 15.42
CA GLU A 95 -16.79 -5.36 16.20
C GLU A 95 -16.10 -6.28 17.21
N HIS A 96 -14.92 -6.84 16.86
CA HIS A 96 -14.23 -7.83 17.69
C HIS A 96 -13.62 -7.25 18.99
N ASN A 97 -13.36 -5.94 19.05
CA ASN A 97 -12.77 -5.27 20.22
C ASN A 97 -13.56 -4.03 20.66
N ASN A 98 -14.69 -3.78 20.03
CA ASN A 98 -15.61 -2.67 20.28
C ASN A 98 -14.91 -1.28 20.29
N ARG A 99 -13.86 -1.12 19.46
CA ARG A 99 -13.16 0.15 19.32
C ARG A 99 -13.84 1.00 18.26
N THR A 100 -14.20 2.22 18.66
CA THR A 100 -14.78 3.22 17.74
C THR A 100 -13.82 4.38 17.58
N TRP A 101 -13.55 4.74 16.32
CA TRP A 101 -12.64 5.80 15.94
C TRP A 101 -13.11 6.45 14.64
N ARG A 102 -12.58 7.60 14.31
CA ARG A 102 -12.94 8.37 13.14
C ARG A 102 -11.86 8.26 12.06
N PHE A 103 -12.28 8.01 10.84
CA PHE A 103 -11.47 8.04 9.64
C PHE A 103 -11.91 9.17 8.73
N THR A 104 -10.95 9.97 8.29
CA THR A 104 -11.16 10.93 7.20
C THR A 104 -10.17 10.62 6.08
N GLY A 105 -10.69 10.18 4.93
CA GLY A 105 -9.93 10.15 3.69
C GLY A 105 -9.89 11.57 3.11
N PHE A 106 -8.71 12.14 2.92
CA PHE A 106 -8.54 13.55 2.53
C PHE A 106 -7.82 13.69 1.19
N TYR A 107 -8.32 14.63 0.35
CA TYR A 107 -7.70 14.99 -0.91
C TYR A 107 -7.61 16.51 -1.00
N GLY A 108 -6.44 17.05 -0.67
CA GLY A 108 -6.15 18.48 -0.75
C GLY A 108 -6.15 18.98 -2.19
N ASP A 109 -6.49 20.24 -2.38
CA ASP A 109 -6.54 20.82 -3.72
C ASP A 109 -5.14 20.89 -4.34
N SER A 110 -5.02 20.40 -5.57
CA SER A 110 -3.78 20.46 -6.34
C SER A 110 -3.41 21.86 -6.80
N GLU A 111 -4.42 22.74 -6.94
CA GLU A 111 -4.24 24.15 -7.30
C GLU A 111 -3.84 24.97 -6.06
N THR A 112 -2.67 25.58 -6.12
CA THR A 112 -2.09 26.31 -4.98
C THR A 112 -3.02 27.39 -4.41
N ASN A 113 -3.74 28.10 -5.25
CA ASN A 113 -4.67 29.18 -4.85
C ASN A 113 -5.94 28.68 -4.15
N LYS A 114 -6.25 27.39 -4.23
CA LYS A 114 -7.42 26.76 -3.58
C LYS A 114 -7.08 25.99 -2.32
N ARG A 115 -5.80 25.83 -1.97
CA ARG A 115 -5.38 25.04 -0.79
C ARG A 115 -5.90 25.57 0.52
N GLU A 116 -6.11 26.88 0.63
CA GLU A 116 -6.73 27.46 1.82
C GLU A 116 -8.15 26.92 2.08
N GLU A 117 -8.89 26.57 1.03
CA GLU A 117 -10.20 25.91 1.17
C GLU A 117 -10.04 24.49 1.73
N SER A 118 -8.97 23.79 1.35
CA SER A 118 -8.64 22.49 1.91
C SER A 118 -8.33 22.59 3.42
N TRP A 119 -7.63 23.63 3.85
CA TRP A 119 -7.32 23.82 5.27
C TRP A 119 -8.57 24.19 6.07
N ARG A 120 -9.44 25.06 5.55
CA ARG A 120 -10.73 25.35 6.18
C ARG A 120 -11.60 24.10 6.30
N LEU A 121 -11.65 23.26 5.27
CA LEU A 121 -12.36 21.98 5.33
C LEU A 121 -11.79 21.08 6.42
N LEU A 122 -10.47 20.95 6.55
CA LEU A 122 -9.83 20.14 7.60
C LEU A 122 -10.19 20.68 8.99
N GLU A 123 -10.18 22.00 9.19
CA GLU A 123 -10.57 22.66 10.44
C GLU A 123 -12.05 22.46 10.76
N GLU A 124 -12.94 22.62 9.78
CA GLU A 124 -14.36 22.32 9.94
C GLU A 124 -14.59 20.88 10.37
N LEU A 125 -13.93 19.94 9.70
CA LEU A 125 -14.00 18.52 10.08
C LEU A 125 -13.51 18.29 11.50
N SER A 126 -12.49 19.00 11.98
CA SER A 126 -11.95 18.83 13.33
C SER A 126 -12.96 19.13 14.43
N THR A 127 -13.93 20.02 14.19
CA THR A 127 -14.95 20.40 15.18
C THR A 127 -16.12 19.42 15.30
N ARG A 128 -16.25 18.46 14.37
CA ARG A 128 -17.44 17.60 14.26
C ARG A 128 -17.44 16.43 15.22
N SER A 129 -16.29 16.01 15.75
CA SER A 129 -16.20 14.83 16.63
C SER A 129 -14.93 14.84 17.47
N ASN A 130 -15.04 14.35 18.70
CA ASN A 130 -13.92 14.16 19.62
C ASN A 130 -13.39 12.70 19.62
N LEU A 131 -13.86 11.85 18.72
CA LEU A 131 -13.37 10.48 18.61
C LEU A 131 -11.88 10.44 18.23
N PRO A 132 -11.15 9.40 18.63
CA PRO A 132 -9.80 9.16 18.12
C PRO A 132 -9.78 9.26 16.59
N TRP A 133 -8.98 10.17 16.05
CA TRP A 133 -9.07 10.59 14.64
C TRP A 133 -7.82 10.25 13.84
N LEU A 134 -8.03 9.57 12.71
CA LEU A 134 -7.06 9.35 11.64
C LEU A 134 -7.52 10.09 10.38
N CYS A 135 -6.75 11.07 9.93
CA CYS A 135 -6.92 11.73 8.64
C CYS A 135 -5.78 11.31 7.71
N MET A 136 -6.09 10.65 6.59
CA MET A 136 -5.11 10.03 5.72
C MET A 136 -5.39 10.34 4.27
N GLY A 137 -4.38 10.77 3.51
CA GLY A 137 -4.59 11.11 2.12
C GLY A 137 -3.45 11.83 1.44
N ASP A 138 -3.74 12.38 0.28
CA ASP A 138 -2.90 13.30 -0.47
C ASP A 138 -3.29 14.73 -0.12
N PHE A 139 -2.42 15.42 0.61
CA PHE A 139 -2.65 16.81 1.03
C PHE A 139 -2.20 17.83 -0.01
N ASN A 140 -1.51 17.40 -1.07
CA ASN A 140 -0.94 18.25 -2.11
C ASN A 140 -0.02 19.37 -1.57
N GLU A 141 0.45 19.27 -0.32
CA GLU A 141 1.36 20.21 0.34
C GLU A 141 2.37 19.51 1.23
N ILE A 142 3.53 20.12 1.38
CA ILE A 142 4.61 19.68 2.27
C ILE A 142 4.61 20.47 3.58
N LEU A 143 5.10 19.89 4.66
CA LEU A 143 5.22 20.57 5.96
C LEU A 143 6.47 21.42 6.06
N HIS A 144 7.56 21.02 5.41
CA HIS A 144 8.84 21.73 5.42
C HIS A 144 9.68 21.39 4.17
N LEU A 145 10.66 22.22 3.87
CA LEU A 145 11.50 22.09 2.65
C LEU A 145 12.23 20.75 2.56
N GLY A 146 12.57 20.12 3.68
CA GLY A 146 13.19 18.77 3.68
C GLY A 146 12.33 17.67 3.07
N GLU A 147 11.03 17.93 2.86
CA GLU A 147 10.09 17.00 2.20
C GLU A 147 10.04 17.18 0.67
N LYS A 148 10.98 17.94 0.10
CA LYS A 148 11.03 18.22 -1.34
C LYS A 148 12.48 18.16 -1.86
N VAL A 149 12.65 17.59 -3.04
CA VAL A 149 13.89 17.63 -3.81
C VAL A 149 13.59 17.97 -5.26
N GLY A 150 14.32 18.91 -5.81
CA GLY A 150 14.20 19.36 -7.19
C GLY A 150 13.03 20.31 -7.46
N GLY A 151 12.99 20.88 -8.67
CA GLY A 151 12.01 21.88 -9.07
C GLY A 151 12.16 23.21 -8.29
N ASN A 152 11.14 24.06 -8.38
CA ASN A 152 11.11 25.36 -7.70
C ASN A 152 10.90 25.18 -6.18
N LEU A 153 11.48 26.07 -5.39
CA LEU A 153 11.26 26.10 -3.95
C LEU A 153 9.76 26.32 -3.63
N ARG A 154 9.28 25.62 -2.61
CA ARG A 154 7.95 25.84 -2.08
C ARG A 154 7.94 27.11 -1.22
N PRO A 155 7.04 28.08 -1.46
CA PRO A 155 6.94 29.27 -0.62
C PRO A 155 6.64 28.89 0.85
N GLU A 156 7.38 29.52 1.77
CA GLU A 156 7.22 29.27 3.21
C GLU A 156 5.80 29.54 3.72
N GLY A 157 5.12 30.54 3.18
CA GLY A 157 3.73 30.85 3.53
C GLY A 157 2.77 29.68 3.31
N GLN A 158 2.94 28.91 2.21
CA GLN A 158 2.10 27.76 1.90
C GLN A 158 2.31 26.63 2.92
N MET A 159 3.56 26.30 3.21
CA MET A 159 3.91 25.28 4.22
C MET A 159 3.45 25.70 5.61
N ARG A 160 3.56 27.00 5.95
CA ARG A 160 3.10 27.54 7.23
C ARG A 160 1.59 27.41 7.38
N SER A 161 0.78 27.82 6.37
CA SER A 161 -0.68 27.66 6.40
C SER A 161 -1.07 26.21 6.68
N PHE A 162 -0.41 25.25 6.02
CA PHE A 162 -0.68 23.82 6.26
C PHE A 162 -0.30 23.39 7.69
N ARG A 163 0.88 23.75 8.18
CA ARG A 163 1.29 23.44 9.57
C ARG A 163 0.32 24.03 10.60
N GLU A 164 -0.13 25.27 10.39
CA GLU A 164 -1.08 25.93 11.26
C GLU A 164 -2.43 25.21 11.26
N ALA A 165 -2.94 24.80 10.11
CA ALA A 165 -4.17 24.02 10.01
C ALA A 165 -4.06 22.68 10.76
N VAL A 166 -2.96 21.95 10.56
CA VAL A 166 -2.69 20.69 11.28
C VAL A 166 -2.66 20.92 12.81
N ASN A 167 -2.02 22.00 13.26
CA ASN A 167 -1.94 22.34 14.67
C ASN A 167 -3.32 22.75 15.24
N ARG A 168 -4.09 23.57 14.52
CA ARG A 168 -5.46 23.96 14.95
C ARG A 168 -6.39 22.75 15.08
N CYS A 169 -6.18 21.73 14.26
CA CYS A 169 -6.93 20.47 14.36
C CYS A 169 -6.43 19.51 15.45
N ASN A 170 -5.42 19.87 16.22
CA ASN A 170 -4.76 19.00 17.19
C ASN A 170 -4.29 17.67 16.60
N LEU A 171 -3.90 17.69 15.31
CA LEU A 171 -3.35 16.57 14.59
C LEU A 171 -1.81 16.63 14.58
N ARG A 172 -1.20 15.48 14.44
CA ARG A 172 0.25 15.35 14.21
C ARG A 172 0.55 14.35 13.10
N ASP A 173 1.61 14.59 12.39
CA ASP A 173 2.12 13.62 11.41
C ASP A 173 2.58 12.35 12.13
N MET A 174 2.13 11.21 11.64
CA MET A 174 2.44 9.90 12.22
C MET A 174 3.89 9.46 11.93
N GLY A 175 4.58 10.13 11.00
CA GLY A 175 5.83 9.66 10.44
C GLY A 175 5.63 8.47 9.49
N TYR A 176 6.71 7.87 9.02
CA TYR A 176 6.64 6.81 8.02
C TYR A 176 7.84 5.86 8.10
N ILE A 177 7.67 4.70 7.48
CA ILE A 177 8.73 3.72 7.20
C ILE A 177 8.80 3.53 5.67
N GLY A 178 9.97 3.60 5.08
CA GLY A 178 10.19 3.43 3.64
C GLY A 178 10.70 4.68 2.94
N ALA A 179 10.23 4.95 1.72
CA ALA A 179 10.68 6.07 0.90
C ALA A 179 10.33 7.43 1.55
N ALA A 180 11.27 8.38 1.51
CA ALA A 180 11.06 9.71 2.08
C ALA A 180 10.02 10.53 1.33
N PHE A 181 9.89 10.31 0.04
CA PHE A 181 8.97 11.03 -0.84
C PHE A 181 7.85 10.10 -1.29
N THR A 182 6.62 10.62 -1.31
CA THR A 182 5.45 9.86 -1.74
C THR A 182 5.06 10.13 -3.18
N TRP A 183 5.51 11.24 -3.74
CA TRP A 183 5.27 11.64 -5.13
C TRP A 183 6.56 11.94 -5.85
N SER A 184 6.62 11.60 -7.16
CA SER A 184 7.78 11.91 -8.01
C SER A 184 7.38 12.13 -9.46
N ARG A 185 7.99 13.16 -10.08
CA ARG A 185 7.77 13.48 -11.49
C ARG A 185 9.10 13.83 -12.17
N ARG A 186 9.29 13.31 -13.38
CA ARG A 186 10.42 13.70 -14.24
C ARG A 186 10.07 14.97 -15.03
N LEU A 187 10.98 15.96 -14.99
CA LEU A 187 10.87 17.22 -15.72
C LEU A 187 11.80 17.24 -16.97
N GLY A 188 11.73 16.21 -17.81
CA GLY A 188 12.61 16.07 -18.97
C GLY A 188 14.09 16.10 -18.53
N ASP A 189 14.89 16.95 -19.18
CA ASP A 189 16.32 17.09 -18.92
C ASP A 189 16.64 17.82 -17.60
N ARG A 190 15.64 18.48 -16.99
CA ARG A 190 15.79 19.17 -15.68
C ARG A 190 15.77 18.25 -14.48
N GLY A 191 15.74 16.92 -14.71
CA GLY A 191 15.82 15.92 -13.66
C GLY A 191 14.46 15.58 -13.03
N TRP A 192 14.48 15.23 -11.74
CA TRP A 192 13.31 14.77 -10.99
C TRP A 192 12.87 15.81 -9.96
N VAL A 193 11.55 15.92 -9.78
CA VAL A 193 10.94 16.54 -8.60
C VAL A 193 10.35 15.43 -7.76
N ARG A 194 10.62 15.44 -6.46
CA ARG A 194 10.09 14.50 -5.48
C ARG A 194 9.56 15.25 -4.29
N GLU A 195 8.37 14.91 -3.83
CA GLU A 195 7.69 15.58 -2.70
C GLU A 195 7.00 14.53 -1.82
N ARG A 196 6.85 14.85 -0.53
CA ARG A 196 6.04 14.06 0.39
C ARG A 196 4.67 14.72 0.54
N LEU A 197 3.74 14.39 -0.34
CA LEU A 197 2.40 14.96 -0.41
C LEU A 197 1.36 14.12 0.35
N ASP A 198 1.58 12.81 0.38
CA ASP A 198 0.68 11.84 1.01
C ASP A 198 1.14 11.56 2.44
N ARG A 199 0.20 11.55 3.40
CA ARG A 199 0.51 11.33 4.82
C ARG A 199 -0.68 10.82 5.62
N ALA A 200 -0.41 10.39 6.86
CA ALA A 200 -1.39 10.11 7.89
C ALA A 200 -1.20 11.09 9.04
N LEU A 201 -2.22 11.89 9.30
CA LEU A 201 -2.32 12.80 10.44
C LEU A 201 -3.21 12.15 11.51
N VAL A 202 -2.80 12.19 12.76
CA VAL A 202 -3.49 11.48 13.84
C VAL A 202 -3.65 12.37 15.08
N SER A 203 -4.78 12.20 15.79
CA SER A 203 -4.94 12.77 17.12
C SER A 203 -4.16 11.97 18.18
N SER A 204 -3.84 12.58 19.32
CA SER A 204 -3.15 11.90 20.40
C SER A 204 -3.93 10.71 20.95
N SER A 205 -5.27 10.81 21.02
CA SER A 205 -6.16 9.73 21.43
C SER A 205 -6.11 8.53 20.47
N TRP A 206 -5.97 8.77 19.16
CA TRP A 206 -5.83 7.71 18.17
C TRP A 206 -4.49 6.96 18.36
N VAL A 207 -3.40 7.67 18.59
CA VAL A 207 -2.10 7.03 18.85
C VAL A 207 -2.12 6.18 20.13
N THR A 208 -2.79 6.66 21.16
CA THR A 208 -2.99 5.89 22.39
C THR A 208 -3.81 4.62 22.15
N MET A 209 -4.82 4.70 21.29
CA MET A 209 -5.65 3.54 20.92
C MET A 209 -4.89 2.51 20.07
N PHE A 210 -3.95 2.96 19.23
CA PHE A 210 -3.22 2.12 18.27
C PHE A 210 -1.68 2.34 18.36
N PRO A 211 -1.03 2.09 19.49
CA PRO A 211 0.37 2.45 19.72
C PRO A 211 1.35 1.67 18.83
N GLU A 212 0.97 0.49 18.39
CA GLU A 212 1.80 -0.40 17.56
C GLU A 212 1.70 -0.12 16.05
N VAL A 213 0.73 0.68 15.62
CA VAL A 213 0.46 0.90 14.20
C VAL A 213 1.53 1.82 13.60
N ARG A 214 2.00 1.49 12.40
CA ARG A 214 2.99 2.27 11.65
C ARG A 214 2.50 2.51 10.22
N LEU A 215 2.87 3.66 9.66
CA LEU A 215 2.65 4.00 8.26
C LEU A 215 3.84 3.55 7.41
N HIS A 216 3.56 2.87 6.32
CA HIS A 216 4.56 2.45 5.34
C HIS A 216 4.31 3.12 4.00
N HIS A 217 5.34 3.70 3.40
CA HIS A 217 5.33 4.15 2.01
C HIS A 217 5.76 3.00 1.10
N VAL A 218 4.86 2.53 0.25
CA VAL A 218 5.07 1.41 -0.66
C VAL A 218 5.05 1.94 -2.09
N ALA A 219 6.15 1.80 -2.80
CA ALA A 219 6.25 2.25 -4.19
C ALA A 219 5.27 1.48 -5.09
N ALA A 220 4.60 2.19 -5.97
CA ALA A 220 3.70 1.64 -6.97
C ALA A 220 4.16 2.06 -8.37
N SER A 221 4.43 1.09 -9.24
CA SER A 221 4.94 1.36 -10.60
C SER A 221 3.89 1.93 -11.56
N THR A 222 2.63 1.94 -11.16
CA THR A 222 1.48 2.37 -11.98
C THR A 222 0.94 3.75 -11.62
N SER A 223 1.54 4.41 -10.62
CA SER A 223 1.24 5.77 -10.21
C SER A 223 2.52 6.52 -9.91
N ASP A 224 2.51 7.84 -10.04
CA ASP A 224 3.55 8.75 -9.58
C ASP A 224 3.50 8.98 -8.06
N HIS A 225 2.45 8.42 -7.38
CA HIS A 225 2.33 8.38 -5.92
C HIS A 225 2.61 6.99 -5.34
N CYS A 226 3.25 6.97 -4.18
CA CYS A 226 3.36 5.77 -3.35
C CYS A 226 1.99 5.40 -2.76
N MET A 227 1.80 4.13 -2.50
CA MET A 227 0.70 3.64 -1.69
C MET A 227 1.05 3.79 -0.21
N LEU A 228 0.18 4.37 0.57
CA LEU A 228 0.27 4.44 2.03
C LEU A 228 -0.36 3.19 2.63
N VAL A 229 0.41 2.42 3.37
CA VAL A 229 -0.06 1.20 4.05
C VAL A 229 0.10 1.38 5.55
N LEU A 230 -1.01 1.50 6.23
CA LEU A 230 -1.09 1.60 7.68
C LEU A 230 -1.33 0.21 8.27
N LYS A 231 -0.43 -0.27 9.13
CA LYS A 231 -0.54 -1.60 9.73
C LYS A 231 0.16 -1.70 11.08
N ALA A 232 -0.39 -2.54 11.96
CA ALA A 232 0.32 -2.98 13.14
C ALA A 232 1.43 -3.98 12.76
N PRO A 233 2.53 -4.05 13.52
CA PRO A 233 3.48 -5.14 13.36
C PRO A 233 2.69 -6.46 13.49
N ARG A 234 2.79 -7.30 12.49
CA ARG A 234 2.25 -8.65 12.62
C ARG A 234 2.97 -9.28 13.82
N ALA A 235 2.24 -9.61 14.89
CA ALA A 235 2.79 -10.49 15.92
C ALA A 235 3.56 -11.58 15.17
N ARG A 236 4.81 -11.85 15.58
CA ARG A 236 5.61 -12.92 14.97
C ARG A 236 4.84 -14.22 15.09
N GLN A 237 3.81 -14.42 14.27
CA GLN A 237 3.43 -15.77 13.92
C GLN A 237 4.72 -16.39 13.43
N ARG A 238 5.18 -17.45 14.15
CA ARG A 238 6.25 -18.30 13.65
C ARG A 238 6.03 -18.38 12.16
N LYS A 239 6.91 -17.74 11.39
CA LYS A 239 6.81 -17.77 9.93
C LYS A 239 6.58 -19.24 9.59
N HIS A 240 5.32 -19.60 9.23
CA HIS A 240 5.19 -20.72 8.33
C HIS A 240 6.17 -20.34 7.23
N ARG A 241 7.27 -21.07 7.18
CA ARG A 241 8.32 -20.88 6.18
C ARG A 241 7.54 -20.82 4.89
N ARG A 242 7.29 -19.60 4.36
CA ARG A 242 6.81 -19.48 2.98
C ARG A 242 7.77 -20.36 2.23
N SER A 243 7.28 -21.47 1.69
CA SER A 243 8.13 -22.34 0.91
C SER A 243 8.75 -21.41 -0.12
N LYS A 244 10.06 -21.27 -0.08
CA LYS A 244 10.76 -20.41 -1.04
C LYS A 244 10.26 -20.86 -2.39
N MET A 245 9.64 -19.94 -3.13
CA MET A 245 9.12 -20.27 -4.45
C MET A 245 10.29 -20.91 -5.22
N PHE A 246 10.11 -22.15 -5.63
CA PHE A 246 11.14 -22.85 -6.36
C PHE A 246 11.48 -22.06 -7.61
N ARG A 247 12.74 -21.80 -7.82
CA ARG A 247 13.28 -21.20 -9.04
C ARG A 247 14.27 -22.16 -9.63
N PHE A 248 14.08 -22.52 -10.86
CA PHE A 248 15.05 -23.26 -11.63
C PHE A 248 16.21 -22.32 -11.97
N GLU A 249 17.44 -22.75 -11.66
CA GLU A 249 18.64 -21.95 -11.96
C GLU A 249 19.25 -22.45 -13.28
N SER A 250 19.41 -21.57 -14.26
CA SER A 250 19.94 -21.92 -15.58
C SER A 250 21.36 -22.56 -15.53
N MET A 251 22.12 -22.28 -14.49
CA MET A 251 23.43 -22.88 -14.27
C MET A 251 23.37 -24.41 -14.07
N TRP A 252 22.22 -24.94 -13.61
CA TRP A 252 22.06 -26.39 -13.41
C TRP A 252 22.06 -27.18 -14.73
N LEU A 253 21.68 -26.54 -15.85
CA LEU A 253 21.74 -27.15 -17.18
C LEU A 253 23.17 -27.47 -17.67
N LYS A 254 24.18 -26.91 -16.99
CA LYS A 254 25.59 -27.20 -17.31
C LYS A 254 26.12 -28.43 -16.58
N ASP A 255 25.29 -29.01 -15.72
CA ASP A 255 25.65 -30.17 -14.90
C ASP A 255 24.93 -31.40 -15.44
N GLU A 256 25.72 -32.43 -15.84
CA GLU A 256 25.19 -33.66 -16.45
C GLU A 256 24.18 -34.39 -15.54
N GLN A 257 24.31 -34.27 -14.23
CA GLN A 257 23.37 -34.89 -13.27
C GLN A 257 22.02 -34.22 -13.23
N CYS A 258 21.88 -32.99 -13.73
CA CYS A 258 20.60 -32.26 -13.68
C CYS A 258 19.51 -32.97 -14.49
N GLU A 259 19.82 -33.45 -15.67
CA GLU A 259 18.90 -34.19 -16.54
C GLU A 259 18.45 -35.50 -15.92
N GLU A 260 19.38 -36.25 -15.31
CA GLU A 260 19.11 -37.52 -14.61
C GLU A 260 18.16 -37.29 -13.42
N VAL A 261 18.44 -36.29 -12.57
CA VAL A 261 17.60 -35.91 -11.43
C VAL A 261 16.18 -35.52 -11.86
N VAL A 262 16.04 -34.81 -12.98
CA VAL A 262 14.72 -34.43 -13.53
C VAL A 262 13.98 -35.66 -14.05
N SER A 263 14.66 -36.51 -14.81
CA SER A 263 14.07 -37.72 -15.41
C SER A 263 13.58 -38.71 -14.33
N GLU A 264 14.40 -39.01 -13.33
CA GLU A 264 14.01 -39.87 -12.21
C GLU A 264 12.82 -39.27 -11.41
N ALA A 265 12.86 -37.96 -11.10
CA ALA A 265 11.80 -37.30 -10.39
C ALA A 265 10.49 -37.27 -11.17
N TRP A 266 10.56 -37.16 -12.49
CA TRP A 266 9.39 -37.17 -13.37
C TRP A 266 8.73 -38.56 -13.38
N GLU A 267 9.51 -39.63 -13.54
CA GLU A 267 9.00 -41.01 -13.50
C GLU A 267 8.39 -41.31 -12.12
N LYS A 268 9.06 -40.93 -11.04
CA LYS A 268 8.52 -41.07 -9.67
C LYS A 268 7.20 -40.31 -9.50
N GLY A 269 7.08 -39.11 -10.07
CA GLY A 269 5.82 -38.34 -10.05
C GLY A 269 4.66 -39.08 -10.72
N LYS A 270 4.91 -39.86 -11.76
CA LYS A 270 3.89 -40.67 -12.45
C LYS A 270 3.31 -41.79 -11.59
N THR A 271 4.07 -42.30 -10.63
CA THR A 271 3.66 -43.44 -9.78
C THR A 271 2.79 -43.03 -8.59
N ILE A 272 2.66 -41.75 -8.27
CA ILE A 272 1.98 -41.25 -7.06
C ILE A 272 0.45 -41.23 -7.18
N GLY A 273 -0.14 -41.47 -8.34
CA GLY A 273 -1.55 -41.83 -8.58
C GLY A 273 -2.62 -40.90 -7.99
N THR A 274 -2.75 -39.64 -8.45
CA THR A 274 -3.90 -38.75 -8.18
C THR A 274 -4.37 -38.05 -9.47
N GLN A 275 -5.48 -37.28 -9.40
CA GLN A 275 -6.19 -36.73 -10.55
C GLN A 275 -5.40 -35.71 -11.43
N ASN A 276 -4.20 -35.28 -11.02
CA ASN A 276 -3.44 -34.28 -11.78
C ASN A 276 -1.96 -34.67 -11.93
N LEU A 277 -1.70 -35.59 -12.85
CA LEU A 277 -0.40 -36.17 -13.13
C LEU A 277 0.70 -35.15 -13.39
N PHE A 278 0.42 -34.11 -14.19
CA PHE A 278 1.40 -33.09 -14.54
C PHE A 278 1.89 -32.30 -13.30
N THR A 279 0.96 -31.86 -12.46
CA THR A 279 1.28 -31.11 -11.23
C THR A 279 2.13 -31.93 -10.26
N GLN A 280 1.88 -33.24 -10.17
CA GLN A 280 2.64 -34.16 -9.32
C GLN A 280 4.05 -34.37 -9.82
N CYS A 281 4.24 -34.60 -11.11
CA CYS A 281 5.57 -34.69 -11.72
C CYS A 281 6.37 -33.41 -11.49
N MET A 282 5.74 -32.25 -11.68
CA MET A 282 6.37 -30.94 -11.43
C MET A 282 6.75 -30.74 -9.94
N ASP A 283 5.89 -31.16 -9.01
CA ASP A 283 6.18 -31.05 -7.57
C ASP A 283 7.31 -32.00 -7.12
N GLU A 284 7.39 -33.18 -7.71
CA GLU A 284 8.49 -34.12 -7.45
C GLU A 284 9.81 -33.60 -8.02
N CYS A 285 9.81 -33.10 -9.26
CA CYS A 285 10.99 -32.43 -9.84
C CYS A 285 11.46 -31.25 -8.98
N ARG A 286 10.54 -30.42 -8.48
CA ARG A 286 10.87 -29.33 -7.56
C ARG A 286 11.55 -29.82 -6.29
N ARG A 287 11.03 -30.90 -5.68
CA ARG A 287 11.60 -31.49 -4.45
C ARG A 287 12.99 -32.06 -4.69
N SER A 288 13.13 -32.87 -5.73
CA SER A 288 14.37 -33.53 -6.08
C SER A 288 15.48 -32.55 -6.47
N LEU A 289 15.19 -31.58 -7.32
CA LEU A 289 16.14 -30.52 -7.70
C LEU A 289 16.53 -29.64 -6.50
N SER A 290 15.60 -29.31 -5.60
CA SER A 290 15.92 -28.54 -4.39
C SER A 290 16.87 -29.31 -3.46
N SER A 291 16.66 -30.63 -3.31
CA SER A 291 17.53 -31.50 -2.51
C SER A 291 18.91 -31.64 -3.15
N TRP A 292 18.94 -31.94 -4.44
CA TRP A 292 20.19 -32.07 -5.21
C TRP A 292 21.02 -30.77 -5.17
N ASN A 293 20.41 -29.62 -5.44
CA ASN A 293 21.08 -28.32 -5.36
C ASN A 293 21.67 -28.05 -3.97
N LYS A 294 20.93 -28.35 -2.91
CA LYS A 294 21.40 -28.18 -1.54
C LYS A 294 22.63 -29.06 -1.25
N ASN A 295 22.63 -30.31 -1.74
CA ASN A 295 23.70 -31.27 -1.49
C ASN A 295 24.95 -30.95 -2.34
N LYS A 296 24.76 -30.58 -3.62
CA LYS A 296 25.86 -30.36 -4.56
C LYS A 296 26.50 -28.98 -4.44
N PHE A 297 25.69 -27.92 -4.41
CA PHE A 297 26.16 -26.53 -4.41
C PHE A 297 26.15 -25.90 -3.02
N GLY A 298 25.33 -26.41 -2.09
CA GLY A 298 25.20 -25.88 -0.74
C GLY A 298 24.65 -24.45 -0.69
N HIS A 299 24.99 -23.71 0.36
CA HIS A 299 24.64 -22.30 0.46
C HIS A 299 25.74 -21.43 -0.18
N VAL A 300 25.65 -21.17 -1.49
CA VAL A 300 26.60 -20.36 -2.25
C VAL A 300 26.84 -18.99 -1.58
N GLY A 301 25.82 -18.36 -1.04
CA GLY A 301 25.95 -17.08 -0.32
C GLY A 301 26.79 -17.20 0.96
N GLN A 302 26.77 -18.33 1.68
CA GLN A 302 27.64 -18.56 2.83
C GLN A 302 29.08 -18.83 2.41
N LYS A 303 29.29 -19.57 1.32
CA LYS A 303 30.62 -19.79 0.74
C LYS A 303 31.27 -18.48 0.28
N ILE A 304 30.51 -17.62 -0.40
CA ILE A 304 30.99 -16.27 -0.82
C ILE A 304 31.34 -15.42 0.41
N SER A 305 30.46 -15.34 1.41
CA SER A 305 30.71 -14.57 2.64
C SER A 305 31.93 -15.10 3.42
N THR A 306 32.17 -16.41 3.41
CA THR A 306 33.33 -17.02 4.06
C THR A 306 34.62 -16.73 3.31
N LEU A 307 34.57 -16.71 1.98
CA LEU A 307 35.73 -16.34 1.13
C LEU A 307 36.06 -14.86 1.23
N GLN A 308 35.04 -13.97 1.27
CA GLN A 308 35.23 -12.54 1.46
C GLN A 308 35.83 -12.16 2.83
N LYS A 309 35.62 -12.98 3.85
CA LYS A 309 36.24 -12.80 5.18
C LYS A 309 37.68 -13.29 5.25
N LYS A 310 38.16 -14.02 4.25
CA LYS A 310 39.54 -14.54 4.17
C LYS A 310 40.44 -13.72 3.27
N LEU A 311 39.89 -12.74 2.56
CA LEU A 311 40.59 -11.69 1.82
C LEU A 311 40.71 -10.43 2.68
#